data_76016e8ad0ef9a7922fef1afa4048b13
#
_entry.id   76016e8ad0ef9a7922fef1afa4048b13
#
_cell.length_a   1.000
_cell.length_b   1.000
_cell.length_c   1.000
_cell.angle_alpha   90.00
_cell.angle_beta   90.00
_cell.angle_gamma   90.00
#
_symmetry.space_group_name_H-M   'P 1'
#
loop_
_entity.id
_entity.type
_entity.pdbx_description
1 polymer ?
#
loop_
_entity_poly.entity_id
_entity_poly.type
_entity_poly.pdbx_seq_one_letter_code
_entity_poly.pdbx_strand_id
1 'polypeptide(L)'
;LQELSEDLPIHFGVPRGQGGLLIRDVHEASPASRGGVRRGDILLRIGREPVASMPDYRSALAEYTPGNRVDLELLRDGESREVRVVLAPFPSDLALKLVARRMGIEVESAGRRLAREYGLESAVVVKEIRRGSEAARSGLQPGDLVLKVNQVETPDLEAFEKAISRYHQLPSLTLFVRRGAVIYSLTLPF
;
A
#
# COMPACT_ATOMS: atom_id res chain seq x y z
N LEU A 1 10.17 3.48 3.19
CA LEU A 1 11.46 3.30 2.52
C LEU A 1 11.83 4.53 1.72
N GLN A 2 13.13 4.77 1.54
CA GLN A 2 13.69 5.84 0.73
C GLN A 2 14.93 5.31 0.02
N GLU A 3 15.05 5.59 -1.28
CA GLU A 3 16.26 5.29 -2.03
C GLU A 3 17.41 6.16 -1.50
N LEU A 4 18.60 5.56 -1.42
CA LEU A 4 19.82 6.30 -1.08
C LEU A 4 20.26 7.07 -2.31
N SER A 5 20.47 8.38 -2.19
CA SER A 5 21.15 9.16 -3.22
C SER A 5 22.63 8.79 -3.29
N GLU A 6 23.26 8.98 -4.44
CA GLU A 6 24.66 8.55 -4.72
C GLU A 6 25.68 9.03 -3.67
N ASP A 7 25.43 10.13 -2.99
CA ASP A 7 26.32 10.74 -1.97
C ASP A 7 26.11 10.19 -0.55
N LEU A 8 24.97 9.54 -0.25
CA LEU A 8 24.62 9.08 1.09
C LEU A 8 25.22 7.70 1.50
N PRO A 9 25.54 6.78 0.59
CA PRO A 9 26.00 5.43 0.95
C PRO A 9 27.22 5.43 1.88
N ILE A 10 28.17 6.34 1.68
CA ILE A 10 29.43 6.40 2.42
C ILE A 10 29.21 6.73 3.91
N HIS A 11 28.24 7.58 4.22
CA HIS A 11 27.93 7.97 5.61
C HIS A 11 27.27 6.84 6.41
N PHE A 12 26.66 5.88 5.73
CA PHE A 12 26.00 4.74 6.34
C PHE A 12 26.81 3.44 6.26
N GLY A 13 28.06 3.49 5.77
CA GLY A 13 28.91 2.32 5.64
C GLY A 13 28.54 1.38 4.47
N VAL A 14 27.71 1.84 3.53
CA VAL A 14 27.40 1.09 2.31
C VAL A 14 28.60 1.18 1.36
N PRO A 15 29.13 0.06 0.82
CA PRO A 15 30.19 0.07 -0.15
C PRO A 15 29.83 0.92 -1.39
N ARG A 16 30.83 1.60 -1.98
CA ARG A 16 30.62 2.38 -3.20
C ARG A 16 30.08 1.50 -4.32
N GLY A 17 29.02 1.96 -4.97
CA GLY A 17 28.38 1.24 -6.08
C GLY A 17 27.36 0.18 -5.63
N GLN A 18 27.16 -0.02 -4.33
CA GLN A 18 26.08 -0.84 -3.79
C GLN A 18 24.91 0.07 -3.42
N GLY A 19 23.76 -0.15 -4.05
CA GLY A 19 22.53 0.54 -3.71
C GLY A 19 21.90 -0.01 -2.43
N GLY A 20 20.84 0.63 -1.97
CA GLY A 20 20.06 0.15 -0.82
C GLY A 20 18.87 1.05 -0.53
N LEU A 21 17.96 0.59 0.29
CA LEU A 21 16.79 1.37 0.72
C LEU A 21 16.86 1.69 2.21
N LEU A 22 16.93 2.98 2.54
CA LEU A 22 16.86 3.45 3.93
C LEU A 22 15.47 3.21 4.50
N ILE A 23 15.39 2.52 5.61
CA ILE A 23 14.16 2.27 6.36
C ILE A 23 13.87 3.49 7.25
N ARG A 24 12.98 4.35 6.79
CA ARG A 24 12.61 5.59 7.51
C ARG A 24 11.66 5.38 8.65
N ASP A 25 10.84 4.33 8.55
CA ASP A 25 9.83 4.02 9.56
C ASP A 25 9.47 2.55 9.52
N VAL A 26 9.14 1.99 10.69
CA VAL A 26 8.70 0.61 10.86
C VAL A 26 7.45 0.65 11.75
N HIS A 27 6.33 0.21 11.21
CA HIS A 27 5.09 0.17 11.98
C HIS A 27 5.21 -0.80 13.17
N GLU A 28 4.80 -0.35 14.32
CA GLU A 28 4.72 -1.19 15.52
C GLU A 28 3.85 -2.43 15.25
N ALA A 29 4.20 -3.54 15.87
CA ALA A 29 3.56 -4.84 15.69
C ALA A 29 3.51 -5.36 14.24
N SER A 30 4.24 -4.73 13.29
CA SER A 30 4.38 -5.27 11.94
C SER A 30 5.28 -6.50 11.91
N PRO A 31 5.20 -7.35 10.87
CA PRO A 31 6.15 -8.42 10.63
C PRO A 31 7.61 -7.98 10.66
N ALA A 32 7.92 -6.83 10.06
CA ALA A 32 9.25 -6.24 10.03
C ALA A 32 9.73 -5.88 11.46
N SER A 33 8.88 -5.22 12.24
CA SER A 33 9.18 -4.88 13.65
C SER A 33 9.44 -6.13 14.49
N ARG A 34 8.58 -7.16 14.36
CA ARG A 34 8.77 -8.45 15.07
C ARG A 34 10.02 -9.21 14.63
N GLY A 35 10.41 -9.06 13.35
CA GLY A 35 11.66 -9.62 12.80
C GLY A 35 12.91 -8.87 13.23
N GLY A 36 12.78 -7.73 13.92
CA GLY A 36 13.92 -6.95 14.40
C GLY A 36 14.42 -5.87 13.44
N VAL A 37 13.70 -5.59 12.36
CA VAL A 37 13.95 -4.44 11.47
C VAL A 37 13.69 -3.15 12.23
N ARG A 38 14.54 -2.15 12.06
CA ARG A 38 14.47 -0.85 12.76
C ARG A 38 14.54 0.32 11.80
N ARG A 39 14.04 1.44 12.25
CA ARG A 39 14.32 2.73 11.60
C ARG A 39 15.83 2.98 11.56
N GLY A 40 16.32 3.43 10.43
CA GLY A 40 17.75 3.67 10.19
C GLY A 40 18.49 2.50 9.55
N ASP A 41 17.90 1.30 9.51
CA ASP A 41 18.47 0.20 8.75
C ASP A 41 18.49 0.53 7.26
N ILE A 42 19.47 -0.02 6.55
CA ILE A 42 19.52 0.01 5.09
C ILE A 42 19.25 -1.41 4.60
N LEU A 43 18.18 -1.59 3.84
CA LEU A 43 17.83 -2.85 3.22
C LEU A 43 18.70 -3.05 1.97
N LEU A 44 19.47 -4.13 1.95
CA LEU A 44 20.39 -4.49 0.88
C LEU A 44 19.87 -5.65 0.03
N ARG A 45 19.18 -6.63 0.65
CA ARG A 45 18.65 -7.82 -0.04
C ARG A 45 17.35 -8.31 0.57
N ILE A 46 16.54 -8.96 -0.27
CA ILE A 46 15.36 -9.71 0.12
C ILE A 46 15.52 -11.13 -0.43
N GLY A 47 15.69 -12.11 0.46
CA GLY A 47 16.06 -13.46 0.06
C GLY A 47 17.37 -13.44 -0.73
N ARG A 48 17.31 -13.84 -2.01
CA ARG A 48 18.47 -13.85 -2.90
C ARG A 48 18.63 -12.58 -3.74
N GLU A 49 17.60 -11.75 -3.80
CA GLU A 49 17.53 -10.60 -4.70
C GLU A 49 18.13 -9.34 -4.05
N PRO A 50 19.12 -8.69 -4.70
CA PRO A 50 19.63 -7.41 -4.25
C PRO A 50 18.57 -6.33 -4.42
N VAL A 51 18.55 -5.35 -3.52
CA VAL A 51 17.59 -4.25 -3.52
C VAL A 51 18.34 -2.94 -3.50
N ALA A 52 18.41 -2.27 -4.65
CA ALA A 52 19.01 -0.95 -4.80
C ALA A 52 17.96 0.17 -4.98
N SER A 53 16.77 -0.19 -5.44
CA SER A 53 15.70 0.75 -5.80
C SER A 53 14.32 0.28 -5.33
N MET A 54 13.34 1.18 -5.36
CA MET A 54 11.95 0.81 -5.07
C MET A 54 11.37 -0.21 -6.06
N PRO A 55 11.68 -0.17 -7.36
CA PRO A 55 11.33 -1.26 -8.28
C PRO A 55 11.88 -2.62 -7.86
N ASP A 56 13.16 -2.72 -7.49
CA ASP A 56 13.78 -3.98 -7.05
C ASP A 56 13.06 -4.53 -5.81
N TYR A 57 12.78 -3.65 -4.83
CA TYR A 57 12.02 -4.00 -3.63
C TYR A 57 10.66 -4.61 -3.97
N ARG A 58 9.92 -3.99 -4.90
CA ARG A 58 8.60 -4.49 -5.31
C ARG A 58 8.70 -5.83 -6.02
N SER A 59 9.67 -5.97 -6.94
CA SER A 59 9.91 -7.20 -7.69
C SER A 59 10.29 -8.35 -6.76
N ALA A 60 11.24 -8.12 -5.86
CA ALA A 60 11.67 -9.12 -4.89
C ALA A 60 10.52 -9.57 -3.96
N LEU A 61 9.69 -8.64 -3.47
CA LEU A 61 8.55 -8.99 -2.62
C LEU A 61 7.41 -9.69 -3.38
N ALA A 62 7.27 -9.47 -4.68
CA ALA A 62 6.21 -10.09 -5.48
C ALA A 62 6.33 -11.62 -5.57
N GLU A 63 7.52 -12.17 -5.30
CA GLU A 63 7.77 -13.62 -5.26
C GLU A 63 7.24 -14.30 -3.99
N TYR A 64 6.85 -13.52 -2.99
CA TYR A 64 6.43 -14.04 -1.70
C TYR A 64 4.94 -13.80 -1.43
N THR A 65 4.35 -14.70 -0.69
CA THR A 65 2.96 -14.60 -0.21
C THR A 65 2.90 -14.47 1.31
N PRO A 66 1.78 -13.96 1.86
CA PRO A 66 1.57 -13.98 3.31
C PRO A 66 1.78 -15.38 3.89
N GLY A 67 2.48 -15.47 5.02
CA GLY A 67 2.92 -16.72 5.66
C GLY A 67 4.34 -17.14 5.27
N ASN A 68 4.90 -16.67 4.18
CA ASN A 68 6.28 -16.98 3.83
C ASN A 68 7.27 -16.37 4.82
N ARG A 69 8.39 -17.06 5.01
CA ARG A 69 9.55 -16.56 5.73
C ARG A 69 10.52 -15.98 4.72
N VAL A 70 10.98 -14.77 4.98
CA VAL A 70 11.90 -14.05 4.09
C VAL A 70 13.08 -13.59 4.92
N ASP A 71 14.27 -13.93 4.46
CA ASP A 71 15.52 -13.43 5.06
C ASP A 71 15.84 -12.07 4.40
N LEU A 72 16.11 -11.07 5.24
CA LEU A 72 16.49 -9.72 4.83
C LEU A 72 17.94 -9.48 5.24
N GLU A 73 18.75 -9.00 4.31
CA GLU A 73 20.06 -8.47 4.63
C GLU A 73 19.95 -6.97 4.85
N LEU A 74 20.33 -6.54 6.04
CA LEU A 74 20.29 -5.14 6.47
C LEU A 74 21.68 -4.67 6.84
N LEU A 75 21.96 -3.38 6.62
CA LEU A 75 23.10 -2.71 7.20
C LEU A 75 22.61 -1.82 8.33
N ARG A 76 23.15 -2.00 9.53
CA ARG A 76 22.87 -1.21 10.74
C ARG A 76 24.18 -0.80 11.39
N ASP A 77 24.37 0.52 11.56
CA ASP A 77 25.58 1.07 12.18
C ASP A 77 26.89 0.58 11.52
N GLY A 78 26.86 0.36 10.19
CA GLY A 78 27.98 -0.15 9.40
C GLY A 78 28.19 -1.67 9.46
N GLU A 79 27.36 -2.41 10.21
CA GLU A 79 27.43 -3.85 10.32
C GLU A 79 26.31 -4.54 9.51
N SER A 80 26.66 -5.57 8.74
CA SER A 80 25.67 -6.42 8.06
C SER A 80 24.93 -7.28 9.08
N ARG A 81 23.61 -7.33 8.95
CA ARG A 81 22.73 -8.13 9.78
C ARG A 81 21.71 -8.87 8.92
N GLU A 82 21.55 -10.14 9.20
CA GLU A 82 20.49 -10.95 8.61
C GLU A 82 19.33 -11.06 9.60
N VAL A 83 18.13 -10.68 9.15
CA VAL A 83 16.90 -10.79 9.94
C VAL A 83 15.86 -11.60 9.19
N ARG A 84 15.12 -12.44 9.89
CA ARG A 84 14.06 -13.25 9.31
C ARG A 84 12.70 -12.66 9.63
N VAL A 85 11.90 -12.41 8.59
CA VAL A 85 10.57 -11.84 8.68
C VAL A 85 9.54 -12.86 8.18
N VAL A 86 8.49 -13.08 8.95
CA VAL A 86 7.32 -13.86 8.50
C VAL A 86 6.30 -12.87 7.93
N LEU A 87 6.06 -12.93 6.64
CA LEU A 87 5.13 -12.02 5.98
C LEU A 87 3.70 -12.22 6.47
N ALA A 88 2.97 -11.14 6.61
CA ALA A 88 1.55 -11.15 6.96
C ALA A 88 0.73 -10.42 5.89
N PRO A 89 -0.56 -10.69 5.77
CA PRO A 89 -1.45 -9.86 4.97
C PRO A 89 -1.32 -8.40 5.39
N PHE A 90 -1.47 -7.49 4.44
CA PHE A 90 -1.52 -6.07 4.77
C PHE A 90 -2.75 -5.81 5.64
N PRO A 91 -2.61 -5.17 6.82
CA PRO A 91 -3.72 -4.96 7.74
C PRO A 91 -4.85 -4.13 7.10
N SER A 92 -6.09 -4.59 7.23
CA SER A 92 -7.24 -3.94 6.63
C SER A 92 -7.49 -2.54 7.18
N ASP A 93 -7.27 -2.33 8.48
CA ASP A 93 -7.38 -1.01 9.12
C ASP A 93 -6.35 0.01 8.58
N LEU A 94 -5.21 -0.46 8.09
CA LEU A 94 -4.24 0.39 7.39
C LEU A 94 -4.64 0.67 5.94
N ALA A 95 -5.44 -0.18 5.31
CA ALA A 95 -5.90 0.01 3.95
C ALA A 95 -6.72 1.30 3.81
N LEU A 96 -7.71 1.51 4.69
CA LEU A 96 -8.52 2.74 4.70
C LEU A 96 -7.69 3.99 4.98
N LYS A 97 -6.76 3.93 5.94
CA LYS A 97 -5.83 5.03 6.22
C LYS A 97 -4.94 5.36 5.02
N LEU A 98 -4.52 4.34 4.28
CA LEU A 98 -3.71 4.50 3.09
C LEU A 98 -4.49 5.21 1.97
N VAL A 99 -5.73 4.80 1.74
CA VAL A 99 -6.67 5.42 0.79
C VAL A 99 -6.91 6.89 1.15
N ALA A 100 -7.24 7.18 2.41
CA ALA A 100 -7.46 8.55 2.88
C ALA A 100 -6.22 9.43 2.69
N ARG A 101 -5.03 8.89 2.96
CA ARG A 101 -3.77 9.63 2.83
C ARG A 101 -3.37 9.86 1.37
N ARG A 102 -3.41 8.83 0.53
CA ARG A 102 -2.90 8.87 -0.84
C ARG A 102 -3.90 9.44 -1.83
N MET A 103 -5.13 8.92 -1.82
CA MET A 103 -6.18 9.35 -2.75
C MET A 103 -6.97 10.55 -2.22
N GLY A 104 -7.00 10.73 -0.90
CA GLY A 104 -7.78 11.77 -0.24
C GLY A 104 -9.28 11.47 -0.19
N ILE A 105 -9.66 10.20 -0.08
CA ILE A 105 -11.04 9.77 0.07
C ILE A 105 -11.23 8.99 1.36
N GLU A 106 -12.36 9.20 2.01
CA GLU A 106 -12.88 8.34 3.05
C GLU A 106 -14.06 7.56 2.50
N VAL A 107 -14.10 6.28 2.80
CA VAL A 107 -15.19 5.38 2.39
C VAL A 107 -15.80 4.72 3.62
N GLU A 108 -17.06 4.33 3.49
CA GLU A 108 -17.77 3.57 4.52
C GLU A 108 -18.74 2.56 3.88
N SER A 109 -19.30 1.68 4.69
CA SER A 109 -20.39 0.81 4.25
C SER A 109 -21.63 1.66 3.96
N ALA A 110 -22.21 1.50 2.79
CA ALA A 110 -23.46 2.15 2.45
C ALA A 110 -24.59 1.66 3.39
N GLY A 111 -25.38 2.60 3.88
CA GLY A 111 -26.56 2.25 4.66
C GLY A 111 -27.54 1.39 3.83
N ARG A 112 -28.31 0.52 4.50
CA ARG A 112 -29.27 -0.41 3.85
C ARG A 112 -30.22 0.27 2.86
N ARG A 113 -30.63 1.52 3.15
CA ARG A 113 -31.51 2.28 2.27
C ARG A 113 -30.81 2.61 0.95
N LEU A 114 -29.60 3.12 1.02
CA LEU A 114 -28.82 3.48 -0.17
C LEU A 114 -28.48 2.24 -1.01
N ALA A 115 -28.05 1.16 -0.39
CA ALA A 115 -27.76 -0.09 -1.11
C ALA A 115 -29.00 -0.61 -1.88
N ARG A 116 -30.18 -0.64 -1.23
CA ARG A 116 -31.44 -1.08 -1.85
C ARG A 116 -31.90 -0.17 -2.99
N GLU A 117 -31.70 1.13 -2.90
CA GLU A 117 -32.00 2.09 -3.96
C GLU A 117 -31.26 1.75 -5.27
N TYR A 118 -30.08 1.14 -5.14
CA TYR A 118 -29.26 0.69 -6.27
C TYR A 118 -29.42 -0.79 -6.60
N GLY A 119 -30.35 -1.51 -5.94
CA GLY A 119 -30.58 -2.94 -6.13
C GLY A 119 -29.44 -3.82 -5.61
N LEU A 120 -28.68 -3.33 -4.60
CA LEU A 120 -27.56 -4.01 -3.98
C LEU A 120 -27.90 -4.47 -2.55
N GLU A 121 -27.32 -5.58 -2.12
CA GLU A 121 -27.40 -6.04 -0.74
C GLU A 121 -26.52 -5.20 0.19
N SER A 122 -25.32 -4.87 -0.30
CA SER A 122 -24.34 -4.02 0.37
C SER A 122 -23.58 -3.20 -0.67
N ALA A 123 -22.91 -2.16 -0.26
CA ALA A 123 -22.06 -1.36 -1.11
C ALA A 123 -21.05 -0.58 -0.27
N VAL A 124 -19.99 -0.12 -0.93
CA VAL A 124 -19.03 0.85 -0.39
C VAL A 124 -19.39 2.21 -0.96
N VAL A 125 -19.54 3.22 -0.11
CA VAL A 125 -19.85 4.58 -0.52
C VAL A 125 -18.70 5.52 -0.16
N VAL A 126 -18.43 6.46 -1.06
CA VAL A 126 -17.52 7.57 -0.78
C VAL A 126 -18.20 8.50 0.21
N LYS A 127 -17.65 8.59 1.42
CA LYS A 127 -18.15 9.41 2.50
C LYS A 127 -17.70 10.85 2.39
N GLU A 128 -16.39 11.02 2.23
CA GLU A 128 -15.76 12.33 2.21
C GLU A 128 -14.59 12.36 1.21
N ILE A 129 -14.36 13.53 0.64
CA ILE A 129 -13.24 13.79 -0.27
C ILE A 129 -12.48 15.02 0.21
N ARG A 130 -11.19 14.86 0.43
CA ARG A 130 -10.32 15.95 0.82
C ARG A 130 -10.19 16.97 -0.33
N ARG A 131 -10.45 18.24 -0.04
CA ARG A 131 -10.31 19.32 -1.01
C ARG A 131 -8.90 19.35 -1.61
N GLY A 132 -8.81 19.54 -2.93
CA GLY A 132 -7.56 19.60 -3.67
C GLY A 132 -6.84 18.27 -3.85
N SER A 133 -7.45 17.14 -3.41
CA SER A 133 -6.92 15.80 -3.69
C SER A 133 -7.09 15.41 -5.16
N GLU A 134 -6.36 14.38 -5.59
CA GLU A 134 -6.52 13.82 -6.94
C GLU A 134 -7.95 13.30 -7.16
N ALA A 135 -8.55 12.68 -6.15
CA ALA A 135 -9.93 12.23 -6.21
C ALA A 135 -10.90 13.40 -6.49
N ALA A 136 -10.70 14.53 -5.81
CA ALA A 136 -11.52 15.73 -6.06
C ALA A 136 -11.35 16.28 -7.48
N ARG A 137 -10.11 16.31 -8.00
CA ARG A 137 -9.80 16.75 -9.36
C ARG A 137 -10.36 15.81 -10.43
N SER A 138 -10.42 14.53 -10.14
CA SER A 138 -10.96 13.51 -11.05
C SER A 138 -12.48 13.46 -11.10
N GLY A 139 -13.18 14.30 -10.33
CA GLY A 139 -14.63 14.42 -10.36
C GLY A 139 -15.37 13.41 -9.48
N LEU A 140 -14.66 12.65 -8.62
CA LEU A 140 -15.28 11.81 -7.61
C LEU A 140 -16.07 12.70 -6.62
N GLN A 141 -17.21 12.21 -6.13
CA GLN A 141 -18.07 12.96 -5.22
C GLN A 141 -18.50 12.10 -4.03
N PRO A 142 -18.76 12.71 -2.87
CA PRO A 142 -19.45 12.03 -1.79
C PRO A 142 -20.78 11.45 -2.27
N GLY A 143 -21.09 10.22 -1.86
CA GLY A 143 -22.29 9.48 -2.32
C GLY A 143 -22.03 8.56 -3.51
N ASP A 144 -20.89 8.64 -4.19
CA ASP A 144 -20.52 7.67 -5.23
C ASP A 144 -20.33 6.29 -4.61
N LEU A 145 -20.88 5.26 -5.26
CA LEU A 145 -20.68 3.87 -4.85
C LEU A 145 -19.44 3.30 -5.54
N VAL A 146 -18.54 2.72 -4.77
CA VAL A 146 -17.36 2.03 -5.31
C VAL A 146 -17.74 0.58 -5.58
N LEU A 147 -17.74 0.17 -6.84
CA LEU A 147 -18.12 -1.18 -7.27
C LEU A 147 -16.92 -2.11 -7.42
N LYS A 148 -15.79 -1.57 -7.87
CA LYS A 148 -14.55 -2.34 -8.08
C LYS A 148 -13.32 -1.47 -7.82
N VAL A 149 -12.24 -2.14 -7.41
CA VAL A 149 -10.88 -1.58 -7.40
C VAL A 149 -10.03 -2.44 -8.34
N ASN A 150 -9.57 -1.86 -9.43
CA ASN A 150 -8.96 -2.57 -10.55
C ASN A 150 -9.90 -3.70 -11.03
N GLN A 151 -9.49 -4.96 -10.86
CA GLN A 151 -10.26 -6.13 -11.28
C GLN A 151 -11.05 -6.80 -10.14
N VAL A 152 -10.95 -6.28 -8.91
CA VAL A 152 -11.59 -6.87 -7.73
C VAL A 152 -12.90 -6.15 -7.45
N GLU A 153 -13.99 -6.90 -7.41
CA GLU A 153 -15.29 -6.40 -6.96
C GLU A 153 -15.27 -6.07 -5.48
N THR A 154 -15.95 -4.99 -5.12
CA THR A 154 -16.00 -4.48 -3.75
C THR A 154 -17.45 -4.34 -3.27
N PRO A 155 -18.16 -5.47 -3.09
CA PRO A 155 -19.56 -5.46 -2.67
C PRO A 155 -19.74 -4.91 -1.24
N ASP A 156 -18.69 -4.93 -0.43
CA ASP A 156 -18.69 -4.44 0.94
C ASP A 156 -17.32 -3.84 1.32
N LEU A 157 -17.26 -3.27 2.51
CA LEU A 157 -16.05 -2.60 2.99
C LEU A 157 -14.88 -3.57 3.18
N GLU A 158 -15.15 -4.81 3.61
CA GLU A 158 -14.11 -5.82 3.79
C GLU A 158 -13.46 -6.21 2.44
N ALA A 159 -14.27 -6.41 1.41
CA ALA A 159 -13.79 -6.67 0.05
C ALA A 159 -12.99 -5.48 -0.50
N PHE A 160 -13.42 -4.24 -0.21
CA PHE A 160 -12.67 -3.04 -0.57
C PHE A 160 -11.31 -3.00 0.13
N GLU A 161 -11.26 -3.20 1.44
CA GLU A 161 -10.01 -3.25 2.21
C GLU A 161 -9.06 -4.33 1.69
N LYS A 162 -9.57 -5.52 1.37
CA LYS A 162 -8.78 -6.60 0.76
C LYS A 162 -8.25 -6.20 -0.63
N ALA A 163 -9.06 -5.53 -1.44
CA ALA A 163 -8.63 -5.05 -2.75
C ALA A 163 -7.51 -4.00 -2.63
N ILE A 164 -7.66 -3.03 -1.73
CA ILE A 164 -6.61 -2.04 -1.44
C ILE A 164 -5.35 -2.73 -0.93
N SER A 165 -5.49 -3.68 -0.01
CA SER A 165 -4.35 -4.45 0.53
C SER A 165 -3.61 -5.22 -0.57
N ARG A 166 -4.33 -5.78 -1.53
CA ARG A 166 -3.77 -6.49 -2.69
C ARG A 166 -2.96 -5.57 -3.59
N TYR A 167 -3.44 -4.34 -3.78
CA TYR A 167 -2.86 -3.40 -4.76
C TYR A 167 -2.08 -2.25 -4.13
N HIS A 168 -1.81 -2.30 -2.81
CA HIS A 168 -1.21 -1.19 -2.06
C HIS A 168 0.18 -0.74 -2.56
N GLN A 169 0.87 -1.57 -3.34
CA GLN A 169 2.18 -1.26 -3.92
C GLN A 169 2.11 -0.65 -5.33
N LEU A 170 0.94 -0.65 -5.96
CA LEU A 170 0.80 -0.07 -7.29
C LEU A 170 0.89 1.47 -7.23
N PRO A 171 1.42 2.11 -8.28
CA PRO A 171 1.52 3.58 -8.33
C PRO A 171 0.16 4.25 -8.58
N SER A 172 -0.83 3.50 -9.04
CA SER A 172 -2.19 3.99 -9.30
C SER A 172 -3.22 2.88 -9.17
N LEU A 173 -4.45 3.24 -8.83
CA LEU A 173 -5.58 2.33 -8.78
C LEU A 173 -6.73 2.88 -9.63
N THR A 174 -7.44 1.98 -10.31
CA THR A 174 -8.66 2.30 -11.04
C THR A 174 -9.87 1.94 -10.17
N LEU A 175 -10.67 2.94 -9.86
CA LEU A 175 -11.95 2.76 -9.18
C LEU A 175 -13.06 2.76 -10.22
N PHE A 176 -13.93 1.75 -10.20
CA PHE A 176 -15.19 1.77 -10.92
C PHE A 176 -16.27 2.21 -9.96
N VAL A 177 -16.92 3.31 -10.30
CA VAL A 177 -17.87 3.97 -9.40
C VAL A 177 -19.20 4.18 -10.09
N ARG A 178 -20.28 4.19 -9.29
CA ARG A 178 -21.64 4.43 -9.75
C ARG A 178 -22.22 5.65 -9.08
N ARG A 179 -22.75 6.55 -9.90
CA ARG A 179 -23.53 7.72 -9.48
C ARG A 179 -24.88 7.71 -10.20
N GLY A 180 -25.95 7.46 -9.49
CA GLY A 180 -27.28 7.29 -10.09
C GLY A 180 -27.29 6.10 -11.06
N ALA A 181 -27.66 6.33 -12.30
CA ALA A 181 -27.68 5.33 -13.37
C ALA A 181 -26.34 5.16 -14.10
N VAL A 182 -25.35 6.03 -13.84
CA VAL A 182 -24.08 6.07 -14.58
C VAL A 182 -23.00 5.31 -13.83
N ILE A 183 -22.27 4.46 -14.54
CA ILE A 183 -21.03 3.82 -14.08
C ILE A 183 -19.87 4.40 -14.88
N TYR A 184 -18.83 4.79 -14.20
CA TYR A 184 -17.61 5.32 -14.80
C TYR A 184 -16.37 4.83 -14.05
N SER A 185 -15.22 4.96 -14.66
CA SER A 185 -13.95 4.58 -14.04
C SER A 185 -13.03 5.79 -13.88
N LEU A 186 -12.29 5.79 -12.77
CA LEU A 186 -11.32 6.81 -12.43
C LEU A 186 -10.00 6.13 -12.08
N THR A 187 -8.92 6.50 -12.74
CA THR A 187 -7.58 6.06 -12.34
C THR A 187 -6.92 7.15 -11.51
N LEU A 188 -6.64 6.83 -10.26
CA LEU A 188 -6.09 7.75 -9.28
C LEU A 188 -4.68 7.31 -8.90
N PRO A 189 -3.72 8.25 -8.74
CA PRO A 189 -2.43 7.97 -8.13
C PRO A 189 -2.60 7.36 -6.74
N PHE A 190 -1.74 6.37 -6.43
CA PHE A 190 -1.85 5.63 -5.17
C PHE A 190 -0.49 5.35 -4.52
#